data_b82b3f77b1fd0fb78b955d409967d207
#
_entry.id   b82b3f77b1fd0fb78b955d409967d207
#
_cell.length_a   1.000
_cell.length_b   1.000
_cell.length_c   1.000
_cell.angle_alpha   90.00
_cell.angle_beta   90.00
_cell.angle_gamma   90.00
#
_symmetry.space_group_name_H-M   'P 1'
#
loop_
_entity.id
_entity.type
_entity.pdbx_description
1 polymer ?
#
loop_
_entity_poly.entity_id
_entity_poly.type
_entity_poly.pdbx_seq_one_letter_code
_entity_poly.pdbx_strand_id
1 'polypeptide(L)'
;KAESLIIVPQKDKTDFSVEESGDAVSVKTSEVCAIVSKATGEVRFTDASGNLILAEDEKGRSFQPIEVQGTKAYTVRQVFQSPDDEAFYGLGQHQADEFNYKGKNEELFQYNTKVSVPFIVSNKNYGILWDSYSLCRFGDPRDYAQLSTVFKLYDKEGKEGALTGTYVPSQKSTAETLVRREDSVYFEHLKSEDLSKVVNLPEGFPFMGSQVTYEGEIEPMESGRFRFILYYAGYMKVYIDGELVVPERWRTAWNPNSYKFAVDLKAGKRVPLKIEWIPDGYVSYCGLRALSPVSAEEQNKQSWWGEMQNEIDYYFVYGEDMDEVISGYRALTGKSQIMPKWAMGY
;
A
#
# COMPACT_ATOMS: atom_id res chain seq x y z
N LYS A 1 17.57 -23.23 6.66
CA LYS A 1 17.24 -21.90 6.16
C LYS A 1 18.33 -21.46 5.19
N ALA A 2 17.98 -20.86 4.06
CA ALA A 2 18.93 -20.22 3.18
C ALA A 2 19.53 -18.97 3.89
N GLU A 3 20.77 -18.63 3.60
CA GLU A 3 21.36 -17.39 4.09
C GLU A 3 20.64 -16.19 3.49
N SER A 4 20.39 -15.17 4.30
CA SER A 4 19.79 -13.93 3.83
C SER A 4 20.76 -13.20 2.88
N LEU A 5 20.23 -12.68 1.77
CA LEU A 5 21.02 -11.88 0.81
C LEU A 5 21.28 -10.45 1.29
N ILE A 6 20.52 -9.99 2.29
CA ILE A 6 20.60 -8.61 2.78
C ILE A 6 21.24 -8.47 4.15
N ILE A 7 21.38 -9.57 4.89
CA ILE A 7 22.02 -9.57 6.21
C ILE A 7 23.52 -9.85 6.07
N VAL A 8 24.33 -8.92 6.54
CA VAL A 8 25.79 -9.11 6.56
C VAL A 8 26.20 -10.01 7.74
N PRO A 9 27.28 -10.79 7.61
CA PRO A 9 27.78 -11.62 8.70
C PRO A 9 28.04 -10.78 9.95
N GLN A 10 27.41 -11.16 11.06
CA GLN A 10 27.62 -10.51 12.35
C GLN A 10 28.93 -11.02 12.96
N LYS A 11 29.83 -10.13 13.32
CA LYS A 11 31.15 -10.46 13.87
C LYS A 11 31.16 -10.54 15.39
N ASP A 12 30.27 -9.77 16.01
CA ASP A 12 30.19 -9.68 17.46
C ASP A 12 29.27 -10.77 18.00
N LYS A 13 29.69 -11.41 19.07
CA LYS A 13 28.89 -12.37 19.81
C LYS A 13 28.19 -11.63 20.93
N THR A 14 26.84 -11.68 20.91
CA THR A 14 26.02 -11.20 22.02
C THR A 14 25.80 -12.34 23.01
N ASP A 15 26.07 -12.10 24.28
CA ASP A 15 25.71 -13.02 25.33
C ASP A 15 24.19 -13.08 25.48
N PHE A 16 23.68 -14.29 25.54
CA PHE A 16 22.25 -14.53 25.77
C PHE A 16 22.05 -15.77 26.65
N SER A 17 20.92 -15.80 27.33
CA SER A 17 20.46 -16.97 28.07
C SER A 17 19.15 -17.49 27.46
N VAL A 18 18.93 -18.79 27.60
CA VAL A 18 17.68 -19.44 27.20
C VAL A 18 17.06 -20.07 28.45
N GLU A 19 15.85 -19.69 28.74
CA GLU A 19 15.07 -20.22 29.87
C GLU A 19 13.78 -20.84 29.36
N GLU A 20 13.49 -22.05 29.83
CA GLU A 20 12.23 -22.73 29.57
C GLU A 20 11.40 -22.74 30.86
N SER A 21 10.21 -22.15 30.80
CA SER A 21 9.31 -22.08 31.96
C SER A 21 7.86 -22.25 31.52
N GLY A 22 7.18 -23.27 32.07
CA GLY A 22 5.80 -23.55 31.74
C GLY A 22 5.58 -23.73 30.23
N ASP A 23 4.72 -22.90 29.66
CA ASP A 23 4.35 -22.94 28.25
C ASP A 23 5.19 -21.99 27.34
N ALA A 24 6.28 -21.44 27.85
CA ALA A 24 7.11 -20.48 27.12
C ALA A 24 8.58 -20.85 27.12
N VAL A 25 9.28 -20.40 26.04
CA VAL A 25 10.75 -20.33 25.97
C VAL A 25 11.14 -18.86 25.85
N SER A 26 12.04 -18.41 26.71
CA SER A 26 12.55 -17.04 26.73
C SER A 26 14.01 -17.02 26.28
N VAL A 27 14.34 -16.13 25.36
CA VAL A 27 15.72 -15.82 24.94
C VAL A 27 16.02 -14.41 25.38
N LYS A 28 16.96 -14.24 26.31
CA LYS A 28 17.27 -12.97 26.98
C LYS A 28 18.67 -12.50 26.63
N THR A 29 18.78 -11.23 26.29
CA THR A 29 20.03 -10.45 26.24
C THR A 29 20.07 -9.46 27.39
N SER A 30 21.06 -8.55 27.44
CA SER A 30 21.09 -7.43 28.39
C SER A 30 19.92 -6.45 28.20
N GLU A 31 19.43 -6.28 26.98
CA GLU A 31 18.49 -5.22 26.62
C GLU A 31 17.06 -5.74 26.37
N VAL A 32 16.93 -6.91 25.76
CA VAL A 32 15.64 -7.43 25.33
C VAL A 32 15.47 -8.90 25.67
N CYS A 33 14.20 -9.30 25.80
CA CYS A 33 13.81 -10.70 25.94
C CYS A 33 12.76 -11.05 24.86
N ALA A 34 13.05 -12.07 24.04
CA ALA A 34 12.09 -12.70 23.16
C ALA A 34 11.44 -13.88 23.88
N ILE A 35 10.11 -13.87 24.02
CA ILE A 35 9.34 -14.89 24.70
C ILE A 35 8.46 -15.60 23.65
N VAL A 36 8.70 -16.90 23.46
CA VAL A 36 8.01 -17.73 22.50
C VAL A 36 7.02 -18.65 23.19
N SER A 37 5.75 -18.58 22.79
CA SER A 37 4.72 -19.53 23.26
C SER A 37 4.95 -20.90 22.65
N LYS A 38 5.05 -21.96 23.45
CA LYS A 38 5.15 -23.34 22.95
C LYS A 38 3.86 -23.84 22.31
N ALA A 39 2.73 -23.31 22.75
CA ALA A 39 1.42 -23.73 22.25
C ALA A 39 1.10 -23.15 20.88
N THR A 40 1.47 -21.88 20.63
CA THR A 40 1.08 -21.15 19.41
C THR A 40 2.26 -20.76 18.53
N GLY A 41 3.47 -20.76 19.08
CA GLY A 41 4.68 -20.23 18.43
C GLY A 41 4.71 -18.70 18.35
N GLU A 42 3.76 -17.99 18.94
CA GLU A 42 3.73 -16.52 18.99
C GLU A 42 4.90 -15.96 19.77
N VAL A 43 5.44 -14.84 19.30
CA VAL A 43 6.59 -14.18 19.91
C VAL A 43 6.17 -12.84 20.52
N ARG A 44 6.70 -12.58 21.71
CA ARG A 44 6.62 -11.27 22.38
C ARG A 44 8.02 -10.77 22.65
N PHE A 45 8.22 -9.49 22.51
CA PHE A 45 9.46 -8.82 22.85
C PHE A 45 9.23 -7.87 24.02
N THR A 46 10.07 -8.00 25.05
CA THR A 46 10.05 -7.11 26.21
C THR A 46 11.42 -6.47 26.41
N ASP A 47 11.46 -5.33 27.08
CA ASP A 47 12.71 -4.75 27.57
C ASP A 47 13.31 -5.58 28.74
N ALA A 48 14.48 -5.16 29.22
CA ALA A 48 15.16 -5.81 30.35
C ALA A 48 14.35 -5.76 31.65
N SER A 49 13.42 -4.81 31.79
CA SER A 49 12.52 -4.65 32.93
C SER A 49 11.23 -5.47 32.81
N GLY A 50 11.00 -6.12 31.67
CA GLY A 50 9.82 -6.93 31.37
C GLY A 50 8.63 -6.13 30.80
N ASN A 51 8.82 -4.85 30.45
CA ASN A 51 7.79 -4.08 29.77
C ASN A 51 7.64 -4.56 28.32
N LEU A 52 6.40 -4.72 27.85
CA LEU A 52 6.12 -5.13 26.48
C LEU A 52 6.56 -4.05 25.50
N ILE A 53 7.36 -4.45 24.50
CA ILE A 53 7.75 -3.61 23.35
C ILE A 53 6.86 -3.94 22.15
N LEU A 54 6.79 -5.23 21.79
CA LEU A 54 6.04 -5.71 20.63
C LEU A 54 5.51 -7.11 20.88
N ALA A 55 4.32 -7.42 20.42
CA ALA A 55 3.77 -8.78 20.43
C ALA A 55 3.19 -9.13 19.05
N GLU A 56 3.41 -10.37 18.62
CA GLU A 56 2.60 -10.94 17.54
C GLU A 56 1.14 -10.97 17.97
N ASP A 57 0.23 -10.71 17.05
CA ASP A 57 -1.20 -10.74 17.32
C ASP A 57 -1.70 -12.18 17.44
N GLU A 58 -2.65 -12.42 18.32
CA GLU A 58 -3.26 -13.74 18.45
C GLU A 58 -3.88 -14.15 17.11
N LYS A 59 -3.49 -15.32 16.61
CA LYS A 59 -3.87 -15.82 15.27
C LYS A 59 -3.48 -14.88 14.10
N GLY A 60 -2.55 -13.95 14.33
CA GLY A 60 -2.06 -13.01 13.32
C GLY A 60 -1.20 -13.65 12.23
N ARG A 61 -0.87 -14.94 12.34
CA ARG A 61 -0.04 -15.68 11.39
C ARG A 61 -0.88 -16.53 10.47
N SER A 62 -0.64 -16.44 9.17
CA SER A 62 -1.29 -17.30 8.20
C SER A 62 -0.35 -17.77 7.09
N PHE A 63 -0.60 -18.99 6.60
CA PHE A 63 0.05 -19.61 5.46
C PHE A 63 -1.05 -20.13 4.53
N GLN A 64 -1.19 -19.56 3.36
CA GLN A 64 -2.16 -20.00 2.36
C GLN A 64 -1.42 -20.61 1.16
N PRO A 65 -1.64 -21.88 0.80
CA PRO A 65 -0.96 -22.50 -0.33
C PRO A 65 -1.19 -21.73 -1.62
N ILE A 66 -0.13 -21.52 -2.38
CA ILE A 66 -0.15 -20.90 -3.71
C ILE A 66 0.74 -21.69 -4.65
N GLU A 67 0.39 -21.70 -5.93
CA GLU A 67 1.22 -22.24 -6.99
C GLU A 67 1.36 -21.21 -8.11
N VAL A 68 2.59 -20.85 -8.42
CA VAL A 68 2.90 -19.89 -9.49
C VAL A 68 3.85 -20.57 -10.47
N GLN A 69 3.42 -20.71 -11.72
CA GLN A 69 4.21 -21.34 -12.78
C GLN A 69 4.79 -22.73 -12.39
N GLY A 70 3.98 -23.53 -11.67
CA GLY A 70 4.37 -24.87 -11.22
C GLY A 70 5.21 -24.89 -9.92
N THR A 71 5.60 -23.75 -9.40
CA THR A 71 6.31 -23.64 -8.11
C THR A 71 5.32 -23.48 -6.98
N LYS A 72 5.35 -24.41 -6.02
CA LYS A 72 4.49 -24.39 -4.83
C LYS A 72 5.15 -23.60 -3.71
N ALA A 73 4.39 -22.74 -3.06
CA ALA A 73 4.79 -21.94 -1.91
C ALA A 73 3.56 -21.55 -1.08
N TYR A 74 3.70 -20.54 -0.24
CA TYR A 74 2.61 -19.99 0.54
C TYR A 74 2.56 -18.48 0.36
N THR A 75 1.36 -17.93 0.28
CA THR A 75 1.12 -16.56 0.66
C THR A 75 1.13 -16.49 2.18
N VAL A 76 1.99 -15.67 2.74
CA VAL A 76 2.17 -15.56 4.19
C VAL A 76 1.71 -14.21 4.70
N ARG A 77 1.22 -14.20 5.93
CA ARG A 77 0.90 -12.96 6.66
C ARG A 77 1.34 -13.09 8.10
N GLN A 78 1.93 -12.02 8.65
CA GLN A 78 2.20 -11.84 10.07
C GLN A 78 1.61 -10.51 10.52
N VAL A 79 0.85 -10.55 11.59
CA VAL A 79 0.24 -9.37 12.21
C VAL A 79 0.83 -9.20 13.62
N PHE A 80 1.11 -7.96 13.98
CA PHE A 80 1.55 -7.57 15.31
C PHE A 80 0.53 -6.62 15.94
N GLN A 81 0.42 -6.69 17.25
CA GLN A 81 -0.33 -5.72 18.03
C GLN A 81 0.30 -4.33 17.87
N SER A 82 -0.52 -3.30 17.93
CA SER A 82 -0.04 -1.93 17.81
C SER A 82 -0.98 -0.99 18.57
N PRO A 83 -0.49 -0.30 19.62
CA PRO A 83 -1.30 0.65 20.36
C PRO A 83 -1.68 1.87 19.52
N ASP A 84 -2.76 2.56 19.88
CA ASP A 84 -3.31 3.67 19.09
C ASP A 84 -2.34 4.84 18.90
N ASP A 85 -1.46 5.07 19.86
CA ASP A 85 -0.45 6.14 19.85
C ASP A 85 0.84 5.76 19.13
N GLU A 86 0.90 4.59 18.51
CA GLU A 86 2.04 4.15 17.72
C GLU A 86 2.04 4.77 16.32
N ALA A 87 3.23 5.08 15.82
CA ALA A 87 3.48 5.56 14.48
C ALA A 87 4.58 4.74 13.80
N PHE A 88 4.44 4.50 12.50
CA PHE A 88 5.39 3.74 11.70
C PHE A 88 6.02 4.60 10.61
N TYR A 89 7.34 4.57 10.51
CA TYR A 89 8.12 5.29 9.51
C TYR A 89 9.02 4.34 8.75
N GLY A 90 9.37 4.65 7.50
CA GLY A 90 10.27 3.83 6.70
C GLY A 90 9.66 3.33 5.40
N LEU A 91 9.78 2.03 5.11
CA LEU A 91 9.36 1.32 3.90
C LEU A 91 10.09 1.78 2.62
N GLY A 92 11.08 2.65 2.71
CA GLY A 92 11.83 3.18 1.58
C GLY A 92 11.32 4.54 1.11
N GLN A 93 11.42 4.80 -0.20
CA GLN A 93 10.99 6.03 -0.82
C GLN A 93 9.85 5.75 -1.79
N HIS A 94 8.67 6.24 -1.48
CA HIS A 94 7.47 6.11 -2.28
C HIS A 94 6.98 7.49 -2.73
N GLN A 95 6.38 7.55 -3.91
CA GLN A 95 5.76 8.79 -4.40
C GLN A 95 4.33 8.92 -3.86
N ALA A 96 4.19 8.83 -2.55
CA ALA A 96 2.94 8.99 -1.83
C ALA A 96 3.08 10.13 -0.81
N ASP A 97 1.96 10.74 -0.45
CA ASP A 97 1.93 11.79 0.58
C ASP A 97 1.86 11.17 1.99
N GLU A 98 2.41 9.96 2.15
CA GLU A 98 2.40 9.22 3.40
C GLU A 98 3.70 9.43 4.15
N PHE A 99 3.61 9.92 5.38
CA PHE A 99 4.74 10.04 6.30
C PHE A 99 4.65 9.02 7.43
N ASN A 100 3.47 8.87 8.02
CA ASN A 100 3.18 7.85 9.02
C ASN A 100 2.30 6.77 8.42
N TYR A 101 2.80 5.53 8.42
CA TYR A 101 2.12 4.37 7.85
C TYR A 101 1.13 3.68 8.80
N LYS A 102 0.86 4.23 9.99
CA LYS A 102 -0.18 3.71 10.90
C LYS A 102 -1.55 3.73 10.20
N GLY A 103 -2.19 2.58 10.10
CA GLY A 103 -3.47 2.43 9.40
C GLY A 103 -3.41 2.62 7.88
N LYS A 104 -2.22 2.64 7.31
CA LYS A 104 -1.99 2.77 5.86
C LYS A 104 -1.55 1.44 5.28
N ASN A 105 -1.57 1.34 3.96
CA ASN A 105 -1.03 0.19 3.24
C ASN A 105 -0.06 0.62 2.16
N GLU A 106 0.98 -0.18 1.93
CA GLU A 106 1.96 0.05 0.89
C GLU A 106 2.37 -1.27 0.25
N GLU A 107 2.45 -1.27 -1.08
CA GLU A 107 3.01 -2.37 -1.83
C GLU A 107 4.50 -2.14 -2.03
N LEU A 108 5.31 -3.09 -1.57
CA LEU A 108 6.75 -3.03 -1.59
C LEU A 108 7.27 -3.64 -2.90
N PHE A 109 7.04 -2.91 -3.97
CA PHE A 109 7.48 -3.26 -5.32
C PHE A 109 8.38 -2.15 -5.86
N GLN A 110 9.60 -2.52 -6.26
CA GLN A 110 10.58 -1.55 -6.73
C GLN A 110 10.50 -1.35 -8.23
N TYR A 111 10.39 -0.10 -8.65
CA TYR A 111 10.43 0.32 -10.04
C TYR A 111 10.97 1.75 -10.15
N ASN A 112 11.03 2.32 -11.36
CA ASN A 112 11.50 3.68 -11.57
C ASN A 112 10.81 4.67 -10.62
N THR A 113 11.60 5.46 -9.90
CA THR A 113 11.18 6.48 -8.91
C THR A 113 10.60 5.93 -7.58
N LYS A 114 10.59 4.62 -7.38
CA LYS A 114 10.16 3.99 -6.13
C LYS A 114 11.25 3.06 -5.62
N VAL A 115 11.71 3.28 -4.40
CA VAL A 115 12.67 2.42 -3.70
C VAL A 115 11.93 1.75 -2.56
N SER A 116 11.85 0.42 -2.58
CA SER A 116 11.20 -0.36 -1.54
C SER A 116 12.23 -0.93 -0.57
N VAL A 117 12.05 -0.64 0.71
CA VAL A 117 12.87 -1.19 1.79
C VAL A 117 11.91 -1.81 2.81
N PRO A 118 11.89 -3.12 3.00
CA PRO A 118 10.94 -3.80 3.88
C PRO A 118 11.33 -3.65 5.36
N PHE A 119 11.57 -2.40 5.79
CA PHE A 119 11.94 -2.03 7.14
C PHE A 119 11.10 -0.86 7.62
N ILE A 120 10.55 -1.00 8.83
CA ILE A 120 9.88 0.09 9.53
C ILE A 120 10.60 0.40 10.84
N VAL A 121 10.45 1.66 11.26
CA VAL A 121 10.80 2.15 12.60
C VAL A 121 9.53 2.61 13.29
N SER A 122 9.30 2.14 14.50
CA SER A 122 8.21 2.59 15.37
C SER A 122 8.68 3.70 16.30
N ASN A 123 7.78 4.67 16.61
CA ASN A 123 8.01 5.63 17.69
C ASN A 123 8.06 4.98 19.09
N LYS A 124 7.90 3.66 19.18
CA LYS A 124 8.14 2.84 20.39
C LYS A 124 9.56 2.27 20.46
N ASN A 125 10.49 2.87 19.67
CA ASN A 125 11.92 2.58 19.68
C ASN A 125 12.26 1.12 19.29
N TYR A 126 11.50 0.59 18.33
CA TYR A 126 11.84 -0.68 17.68
C TYR A 126 11.69 -0.59 16.17
N GLY A 127 12.27 -1.55 15.46
CA GLY A 127 12.08 -1.74 14.03
C GLY A 127 11.84 -3.21 13.68
N ILE A 128 11.16 -3.43 12.56
CA ILE A 128 11.00 -4.73 11.94
C ILE A 128 11.56 -4.67 10.53
N LEU A 129 12.52 -5.54 10.25
CA LEU A 129 12.98 -5.83 8.90
C LEU A 129 12.32 -7.15 8.48
N TRP A 130 11.50 -7.08 7.44
CA TRP A 130 10.85 -8.23 6.83
C TRP A 130 11.76 -8.81 5.76
N ASP A 131 12.38 -9.95 6.02
CA ASP A 131 13.32 -10.59 5.10
C ASP A 131 12.61 -11.50 4.12
N SER A 132 12.29 -10.93 2.97
CA SER A 132 11.57 -11.62 1.91
C SER A 132 12.08 -11.23 0.53
N TYR A 133 12.06 -12.20 -0.40
CA TYR A 133 12.45 -12.02 -1.80
C TYR A 133 11.27 -12.05 -2.77
N SER A 134 10.06 -12.07 -2.26
CA SER A 134 8.84 -11.97 -3.06
C SER A 134 8.19 -10.60 -2.94
N LEU A 135 7.16 -10.36 -3.72
CA LEU A 135 6.30 -9.19 -3.54
C LEU A 135 5.78 -9.15 -2.10
N CYS A 136 5.96 -8.02 -1.45
CA CYS A 136 5.50 -7.80 -0.08
C CYS A 136 4.53 -6.64 0.01
N ARG A 137 3.69 -6.67 1.04
CA ARG A 137 2.78 -5.56 1.38
C ARG A 137 2.85 -5.28 2.87
N PHE A 138 2.81 -4.01 3.21
CA PHE A 138 2.64 -3.53 4.57
C PHE A 138 1.21 -3.02 4.76
N GLY A 139 0.60 -3.30 5.91
CA GLY A 139 -0.77 -2.90 6.21
C GLY A 139 -1.79 -3.89 5.64
N ASP A 140 -2.94 -3.40 5.20
CA ASP A 140 -4.01 -4.22 4.63
C ASP A 140 -3.57 -4.84 3.29
N PRO A 141 -3.49 -6.17 3.18
CA PRO A 141 -2.98 -6.83 1.99
C PRO A 141 -4.04 -6.98 0.88
N ARG A 142 -5.29 -6.58 1.10
CA ARG A 142 -6.36 -6.71 0.11
C ARG A 142 -6.07 -5.88 -1.14
N ASP A 143 -6.46 -6.40 -2.29
CA ASP A 143 -6.42 -5.65 -3.54
C ASP A 143 -7.55 -4.61 -3.57
N TYR A 144 -7.24 -3.41 -4.07
CA TYR A 144 -8.26 -2.40 -4.33
C TYR A 144 -9.19 -2.90 -5.44
N ALA A 145 -10.47 -2.93 -5.16
CA ALA A 145 -11.50 -3.41 -6.07
C ALA A 145 -12.09 -2.29 -6.94
N GLN A 146 -12.72 -2.65 -8.03
CA GLN A 146 -13.50 -1.72 -8.85
C GLN A 146 -14.60 -1.07 -8.03
N LEU A 147 -14.95 0.18 -8.34
CA LEU A 147 -16.00 0.92 -7.63
C LEU A 147 -17.32 0.17 -7.60
N SER A 148 -17.71 -0.46 -8.70
CA SER A 148 -18.95 -1.25 -8.82
C SER A 148 -18.97 -2.51 -7.94
N THR A 149 -17.82 -2.98 -7.44
CA THR A 149 -17.74 -4.08 -6.48
C THR A 149 -17.97 -3.61 -5.04
N VAL A 150 -17.59 -2.36 -4.75
CA VAL A 150 -17.60 -1.80 -3.39
C VAL A 150 -18.85 -0.96 -3.14
N PHE A 151 -19.38 -0.33 -4.20
CA PHE A 151 -20.53 0.58 -4.17
C PHE A 151 -21.58 0.19 -5.19
N LYS A 152 -22.83 0.56 -4.93
CA LYS A 152 -23.79 0.73 -6.02
C LYS A 152 -23.49 2.05 -6.70
N LEU A 153 -23.44 2.04 -8.03
CA LEU A 153 -23.18 3.22 -8.85
C LEU A 153 -24.50 3.72 -9.44
N TYR A 154 -24.66 5.02 -9.56
CA TYR A 154 -25.79 5.67 -10.20
C TYR A 154 -25.28 6.74 -11.17
N ASP A 155 -25.85 6.78 -12.37
CA ASP A 155 -25.54 7.81 -13.36
C ASP A 155 -26.21 9.16 -13.01
N LYS A 156 -25.97 10.18 -13.82
CA LYS A 156 -26.52 11.54 -13.58
C LYS A 156 -28.06 11.59 -13.60
N GLU A 157 -28.72 10.63 -14.25
CA GLU A 157 -30.15 10.47 -14.24
C GLU A 157 -30.66 9.63 -13.06
N GLY A 158 -29.78 9.15 -12.20
CA GLY A 158 -30.09 8.32 -11.03
C GLY A 158 -30.33 6.85 -11.35
N LYS A 159 -29.99 6.38 -12.54
CA LYS A 159 -30.12 4.98 -12.93
C LYS A 159 -28.94 4.16 -12.41
N GLU A 160 -29.27 3.07 -11.71
CA GLU A 160 -28.28 2.17 -11.11
C GLU A 160 -27.43 1.43 -12.16
N GLY A 161 -26.18 1.11 -11.78
CA GLY A 161 -25.27 0.20 -12.47
C GLY A 161 -24.11 0.88 -13.20
N ALA A 162 -24.03 2.21 -13.23
CA ALA A 162 -22.94 2.93 -13.89
C ALA A 162 -22.85 4.38 -13.44
N LEU A 163 -21.75 5.04 -13.77
CA LEU A 163 -21.60 6.50 -13.78
C LEU A 163 -21.88 7.04 -15.19
N THR A 164 -22.02 8.35 -15.33
CA THR A 164 -22.04 9.03 -16.64
C THR A 164 -20.61 9.46 -17.00
N GLY A 165 -20.08 8.93 -18.08
CA GLY A 165 -18.84 9.39 -18.71
C GLY A 165 -19.15 10.43 -19.80
N THR A 166 -18.53 11.59 -19.72
CA THR A 166 -18.60 12.66 -20.72
C THR A 166 -17.22 12.92 -21.28
N TYR A 167 -17.05 12.79 -22.58
CA TYR A 167 -15.81 12.98 -23.30
C TYR A 167 -15.93 14.18 -24.23
N VAL A 168 -15.36 15.31 -23.84
CA VAL A 168 -15.37 16.54 -24.64
C VAL A 168 -14.05 16.59 -25.41
N PRO A 169 -14.06 16.53 -26.75
CA PRO A 169 -12.86 16.58 -27.55
C PRO A 169 -12.10 17.91 -27.37
N SER A 170 -10.79 17.92 -27.69
CA SER A 170 -10.01 19.14 -27.61
C SER A 170 -10.62 20.25 -28.51
N GLN A 171 -10.47 21.50 -28.13
CA GLN A 171 -11.02 22.67 -28.84
C GLN A 171 -10.61 22.79 -30.33
N LYS A 172 -9.55 22.07 -30.72
CA LYS A 172 -9.06 22.04 -32.12
C LYS A 172 -9.74 20.98 -32.98
N SER A 173 -10.64 20.19 -32.40
CA SER A 173 -11.35 19.10 -33.06
C SER A 173 -12.75 19.49 -33.46
N THR A 174 -13.23 18.90 -34.55
CA THR A 174 -14.64 18.95 -34.98
C THR A 174 -15.45 17.76 -34.51
N ALA A 175 -14.85 16.85 -33.74
CA ALA A 175 -15.57 15.71 -33.18
C ALA A 175 -16.62 16.16 -32.17
N GLU A 176 -17.74 15.44 -32.11
CA GLU A 176 -18.82 15.72 -31.16
C GLU A 176 -18.47 15.18 -29.76
N THR A 177 -19.06 15.79 -28.73
CA THR A 177 -19.00 15.30 -27.36
C THR A 177 -19.71 13.96 -27.27
N LEU A 178 -19.01 12.98 -26.71
CA LEU A 178 -19.56 11.66 -26.43
C LEU A 178 -20.03 11.59 -24.96
N VAL A 179 -21.27 11.17 -24.77
CA VAL A 179 -21.81 10.88 -23.43
C VAL A 179 -22.27 9.42 -23.40
N ARG A 180 -21.85 8.69 -22.39
CA ARG A 180 -22.24 7.28 -22.23
C ARG A 180 -22.23 6.85 -20.77
N ARG A 181 -22.79 5.69 -20.50
CA ARG A 181 -22.72 5.05 -19.18
C ARG A 181 -21.43 4.26 -19.05
N GLU A 182 -20.75 4.41 -17.89
CA GLU A 182 -19.50 3.73 -17.54
C GLU A 182 -19.70 2.93 -16.25
N ASP A 183 -19.64 1.61 -16.34
CA ASP A 183 -19.72 0.70 -15.21
C ASP A 183 -18.42 0.61 -14.42
N SER A 184 -17.33 1.13 -14.98
CA SER A 184 -16.01 1.20 -14.35
C SER A 184 -15.26 2.46 -14.76
N VAL A 185 -14.45 3.00 -13.84
CA VAL A 185 -13.45 4.03 -14.13
C VAL A 185 -12.10 3.34 -14.11
N TYR A 186 -11.76 2.71 -15.22
CA TYR A 186 -10.59 1.87 -15.29
C TYR A 186 -10.02 1.78 -16.70
N PHE A 187 -9.19 2.74 -17.05
CA PHE A 187 -8.43 2.75 -18.29
C PHE A 187 -6.95 2.61 -17.95
N GLU A 188 -6.46 1.38 -17.99
CA GLU A 188 -5.10 1.05 -17.64
C GLU A 188 -4.17 1.23 -18.84
N HIS A 189 -3.08 1.94 -18.64
CA HIS A 189 -1.89 2.03 -19.48
C HIS A 189 -2.17 1.98 -21.00
N LEU A 190 -2.85 2.96 -21.52
CA LEU A 190 -3.24 3.03 -22.91
C LEU A 190 -2.01 3.33 -23.79
N LYS A 191 -1.70 2.42 -24.70
CA LYS A 191 -0.68 2.65 -25.72
C LYS A 191 -1.19 3.61 -26.77
N SER A 192 -0.31 4.46 -27.29
CA SER A 192 -0.63 5.56 -28.19
C SER A 192 -1.33 5.16 -29.51
N GLU A 193 -1.09 3.96 -29.96
CA GLU A 193 -1.46 3.59 -31.35
C GLU A 193 -2.94 3.31 -31.54
N ASP A 194 -3.70 3.13 -30.47
CA ASP A 194 -5.12 2.75 -30.54
C ASP A 194 -5.95 3.13 -29.30
N LEU A 195 -5.74 4.33 -28.77
CA LEU A 195 -6.47 4.84 -27.61
C LEU A 195 -7.99 4.76 -27.77
N SER A 196 -8.48 5.06 -28.98
CA SER A 196 -9.91 4.99 -29.30
C SER A 196 -10.46 3.57 -29.15
N LYS A 197 -9.71 2.53 -29.51
CA LYS A 197 -10.15 1.14 -29.36
C LYS A 197 -10.10 0.67 -27.91
N VAL A 198 -9.04 1.01 -27.17
CA VAL A 198 -8.89 0.58 -25.76
C VAL A 198 -9.96 1.18 -24.88
N VAL A 199 -10.28 2.46 -25.05
CA VAL A 199 -11.41 3.13 -24.35
C VAL A 199 -12.74 2.95 -25.04
N ASN A 200 -12.81 2.19 -26.14
CA ASN A 200 -14.00 1.98 -26.92
C ASN A 200 -14.65 3.33 -27.34
N LEU A 201 -13.82 4.27 -27.77
CA LEU A 201 -14.25 5.55 -28.34
C LEU A 201 -14.44 5.41 -29.86
N PRO A 202 -15.24 6.30 -30.49
CA PRO A 202 -15.36 6.34 -31.95
C PRO A 202 -13.99 6.45 -32.62
N GLU A 203 -13.85 5.79 -33.76
CA GLU A 203 -12.61 5.85 -34.55
C GLU A 203 -12.23 7.31 -34.86
N GLY A 204 -10.96 7.66 -34.62
CA GLY A 204 -10.46 9.01 -34.81
C GLY A 204 -10.86 10.03 -33.75
N PHE A 205 -11.50 9.61 -32.64
CA PHE A 205 -11.77 10.52 -31.53
C PHE A 205 -10.47 11.09 -30.96
N PRO A 206 -10.32 12.43 -30.85
CA PRO A 206 -9.09 13.07 -30.39
C PRO A 206 -9.00 13.03 -28.88
N PHE A 207 -8.57 11.91 -28.35
CA PHE A 207 -8.56 11.66 -26.92
C PHE A 207 -7.52 12.49 -26.16
N MET A 208 -6.33 12.68 -26.73
CA MET A 208 -5.29 13.51 -26.11
C MET A 208 -5.74 14.97 -26.02
N GLY A 209 -5.69 15.53 -24.81
CA GLY A 209 -6.15 16.89 -24.54
C GLY A 209 -7.68 17.05 -24.53
N SER A 210 -8.44 15.94 -24.60
CA SER A 210 -9.87 15.96 -24.34
C SER A 210 -10.13 16.23 -22.84
N GLN A 211 -11.33 16.71 -22.52
CA GLN A 211 -11.81 16.79 -21.13
C GLN A 211 -12.74 15.62 -20.87
N VAL A 212 -12.34 14.76 -19.95
CA VAL A 212 -13.12 13.59 -19.57
C VAL A 212 -13.68 13.80 -18.16
N THR A 213 -14.95 13.55 -17.99
CA THR A 213 -15.60 13.64 -16.68
C THR A 213 -16.40 12.37 -16.42
N TYR A 214 -16.23 11.78 -15.26
CA TYR A 214 -17.10 10.72 -14.74
C TYR A 214 -17.92 11.31 -13.61
N GLU A 215 -19.24 11.27 -13.72
CA GLU A 215 -20.16 11.88 -12.76
C GLU A 215 -21.33 10.95 -12.44
N GLY A 216 -21.81 11.06 -11.22
CA GLY A 216 -22.95 10.31 -10.72
C GLY A 216 -22.93 10.23 -9.21
N GLU A 217 -23.48 9.15 -8.66
CA GLU A 217 -23.50 8.91 -7.23
C GLU A 217 -22.95 7.53 -6.91
N ILE A 218 -22.34 7.39 -5.74
CA ILE A 218 -21.96 6.12 -5.13
C ILE A 218 -22.77 5.89 -3.86
N GLU A 219 -23.25 4.66 -3.65
CA GLU A 219 -23.97 4.24 -2.44
C GLU A 219 -23.17 3.14 -1.75
N PRO A 220 -22.57 3.40 -0.57
CA PRO A 220 -21.86 2.39 0.19
C PRO A 220 -22.82 1.31 0.72
N MET A 221 -22.38 0.04 0.69
CA MET A 221 -23.14 -1.07 1.26
C MET A 221 -22.94 -1.22 2.77
N GLU A 222 -21.89 -0.62 3.32
CA GLU A 222 -21.54 -0.59 4.73
C GLU A 222 -21.05 0.79 5.16
N SER A 223 -21.04 1.06 6.46
CA SER A 223 -20.54 2.34 7.00
C SER A 223 -19.10 2.20 7.44
N GLY A 224 -18.28 3.24 7.24
CA GLY A 224 -16.91 3.28 7.74
C GLY A 224 -15.98 4.09 6.84
N ARG A 225 -14.69 3.92 7.10
CA ARG A 225 -13.62 4.61 6.40
C ARG A 225 -13.19 3.82 5.17
N PHE A 226 -13.71 4.23 4.01
CA PHE A 226 -13.30 3.68 2.73
C PHE A 226 -11.95 4.25 2.32
N ARG A 227 -11.07 3.39 1.78
CA ARG A 227 -9.79 3.80 1.23
C ARG A 227 -9.85 3.70 -0.28
N PHE A 228 -9.33 4.71 -0.95
CA PHE A 228 -9.31 4.81 -2.39
C PHE A 228 -7.88 4.85 -2.90
N ILE A 229 -7.69 4.32 -4.09
CA ILE A 229 -6.47 4.48 -4.88
C ILE A 229 -6.83 5.01 -6.26
N LEU A 230 -6.19 6.12 -6.65
CA LEU A 230 -6.29 6.72 -7.96
C LEU A 230 -5.01 6.43 -8.74
N TYR A 231 -5.12 5.68 -9.81
CA TYR A 231 -4.07 5.52 -10.82
C TYR A 231 -4.32 6.53 -11.93
N TYR A 232 -3.31 7.32 -12.33
CA TYR A 232 -3.53 8.35 -13.31
C TYR A 232 -2.27 8.78 -14.06
N ALA A 233 -2.50 9.21 -15.29
CA ALA A 233 -1.59 10.03 -16.08
C ALA A 233 -2.41 11.16 -16.73
N GLY A 234 -1.82 12.35 -16.86
CA GLY A 234 -2.51 13.58 -17.19
C GLY A 234 -2.94 14.36 -15.95
N TYR A 235 -3.89 15.29 -16.13
CA TYR A 235 -4.41 16.12 -15.04
C TYR A 235 -5.65 15.48 -14.43
N MET A 236 -5.71 15.42 -13.11
CA MET A 236 -6.80 14.77 -12.38
C MET A 236 -7.29 15.61 -11.20
N LYS A 237 -8.60 15.54 -10.97
CA LYS A 237 -9.28 15.96 -9.73
C LYS A 237 -10.36 14.95 -9.37
N VAL A 238 -10.59 14.74 -8.08
CA VAL A 238 -11.70 13.90 -7.59
C VAL A 238 -12.47 14.63 -6.51
N TYR A 239 -13.78 14.59 -6.63
CA TYR A 239 -14.74 15.15 -5.67
C TYR A 239 -15.64 14.02 -5.16
N ILE A 240 -15.85 13.96 -3.85
CA ILE A 240 -16.78 13.03 -3.19
C ILE A 240 -17.61 13.84 -2.17
N ASP A 241 -18.95 13.68 -2.19
CA ASP A 241 -19.91 14.41 -1.37
C ASP A 241 -19.75 15.95 -1.48
N GLY A 242 -19.34 16.43 -2.67
CA GLY A 242 -19.08 17.84 -2.96
C GLY A 242 -17.72 18.36 -2.52
N GLU A 243 -16.95 17.59 -1.78
CA GLU A 243 -15.60 17.96 -1.33
C GLU A 243 -14.51 17.55 -2.34
N LEU A 244 -13.54 18.43 -2.55
CA LEU A 244 -12.35 18.16 -3.37
C LEU A 244 -11.38 17.27 -2.58
N VAL A 245 -11.55 15.94 -2.72
CA VAL A 245 -10.72 14.94 -1.98
C VAL A 245 -9.36 14.68 -2.64
N VAL A 246 -9.25 14.90 -3.95
CA VAL A 246 -7.98 14.89 -4.68
C VAL A 246 -7.84 16.24 -5.39
N PRO A 247 -6.97 17.15 -4.90
CA PRO A 247 -6.69 18.42 -5.58
C PRO A 247 -6.04 18.17 -6.93
N GLU A 248 -6.02 19.18 -7.79
CA GLU A 248 -5.43 19.03 -9.12
C GLU A 248 -4.01 18.47 -9.03
N ARG A 249 -3.80 17.36 -9.71
CA ARG A 249 -2.53 16.66 -9.82
C ARG A 249 -2.25 16.36 -11.29
N TRP A 250 -0.96 16.37 -11.63
CA TRP A 250 -0.48 15.99 -12.94
C TRP A 250 0.59 14.93 -12.82
N ARG A 251 0.54 13.94 -13.72
CA ARG A 251 1.60 12.94 -13.89
C ARG A 251 1.80 12.59 -15.36
N THR A 252 3.06 12.34 -15.69
CA THR A 252 3.40 11.72 -16.96
C THR A 252 3.19 10.21 -16.88
N ALA A 253 2.82 9.58 -17.99
CA ALA A 253 2.65 8.14 -18.07
C ALA A 253 3.95 7.33 -17.87
N TRP A 254 5.10 7.94 -18.12
CA TRP A 254 6.41 7.32 -17.89
C TRP A 254 6.78 7.17 -16.41
N ASN A 255 6.07 7.85 -15.57
CA ASN A 255 6.23 7.80 -14.13
C ASN A 255 4.88 7.46 -13.49
N PRO A 256 4.42 6.20 -13.65
CA PRO A 256 3.14 5.78 -13.14
C PRO A 256 3.09 5.98 -11.63
N ASN A 257 2.05 6.64 -11.19
CA ASN A 257 1.85 6.89 -9.78
C ASN A 257 0.42 6.62 -9.38
N SER A 258 0.27 6.30 -8.11
CA SER A 258 -1.02 6.21 -7.46
C SER A 258 -1.12 7.27 -6.37
N TYR A 259 -2.31 7.79 -6.19
CA TYR A 259 -2.66 8.65 -5.06
C TYR A 259 -3.67 7.94 -4.19
N LYS A 260 -3.36 7.82 -2.90
CA LYS A 260 -4.22 7.17 -1.92
C LYS A 260 -4.91 8.22 -1.06
N PHE A 261 -6.18 8.02 -0.80
CA PHE A 261 -6.97 8.87 0.10
C PHE A 261 -8.07 8.04 0.77
N ALA A 262 -8.71 8.59 1.78
CA ALA A 262 -9.78 7.91 2.50
C ALA A 262 -10.94 8.86 2.80
N VAL A 263 -12.15 8.32 2.76
CA VAL A 263 -13.39 9.07 3.03
C VAL A 263 -14.28 8.24 3.94
N ASP A 264 -14.88 8.87 4.95
CA ASP A 264 -15.87 8.24 5.83
C ASP A 264 -17.25 8.33 5.18
N LEU A 265 -17.85 7.18 4.89
CA LEU A 265 -19.15 7.08 4.22
C LEU A 265 -20.13 6.25 5.06
N LYS A 266 -21.43 6.46 4.83
CA LYS A 266 -22.52 5.78 5.55
C LYS A 266 -23.28 4.85 4.62
N ALA A 267 -23.53 3.62 5.07
CA ALA A 267 -24.32 2.63 4.35
C ALA A 267 -25.66 3.21 3.87
N GLY A 268 -26.01 2.96 2.62
CA GLY A 268 -27.26 3.38 2.01
C GLY A 268 -27.39 4.89 1.76
N LYS A 269 -26.41 5.73 2.14
CA LYS A 269 -26.41 7.14 1.81
C LYS A 269 -25.72 7.34 0.46
N ARG A 270 -26.47 7.72 -0.57
CA ARG A 270 -25.91 8.15 -1.85
C ARG A 270 -25.13 9.44 -1.67
N VAL A 271 -23.94 9.49 -2.24
CA VAL A 271 -23.10 10.69 -2.27
C VAL A 271 -22.62 10.95 -3.69
N PRO A 272 -22.57 12.22 -4.14
CA PRO A 272 -22.06 12.59 -5.45
C PRO A 272 -20.57 12.17 -5.58
N LEU A 273 -20.23 11.60 -6.74
CA LEU A 273 -18.87 11.36 -7.19
C LEU A 273 -18.63 12.11 -8.49
N LYS A 274 -17.55 12.87 -8.57
CA LYS A 274 -17.08 13.49 -9.81
C LYS A 274 -15.58 13.31 -9.96
N ILE A 275 -15.15 12.84 -11.13
CA ILE A 275 -13.75 12.70 -11.52
C ILE A 275 -13.55 13.56 -12.77
N GLU A 276 -12.59 14.47 -12.72
CA GLU A 276 -12.16 15.26 -13.88
C GLU A 276 -10.80 14.75 -14.33
N TRP A 277 -10.66 14.45 -15.63
CA TRP A 277 -9.44 13.94 -16.21
C TRP A 277 -9.15 14.61 -17.55
N ILE A 278 -7.91 15.07 -17.72
CA ILE A 278 -7.40 15.55 -18.99
C ILE A 278 -6.22 14.65 -19.38
N PRO A 279 -6.42 13.69 -20.29
CA PRO A 279 -5.34 12.90 -20.84
C PRO A 279 -4.28 13.80 -21.48
N ASP A 280 -3.02 13.65 -21.06
CA ASP A 280 -1.89 14.45 -21.52
C ASP A 280 -0.74 13.55 -21.95
N GLY A 281 -0.61 13.31 -23.25
CA GLY A 281 0.41 12.47 -23.83
C GLY A 281 -0.12 11.26 -24.57
N TYR A 282 0.79 10.59 -25.30
CA TYR A 282 0.47 9.41 -26.12
C TYR A 282 0.10 8.18 -25.31
N VAL A 283 0.57 8.10 -24.07
CA VAL A 283 0.19 7.07 -23.11
C VAL A 283 -0.55 7.76 -21.97
N SER A 284 -1.73 7.29 -21.65
CA SER A 284 -2.52 7.85 -20.59
C SER A 284 -3.31 6.75 -19.90
N TYR A 285 -3.65 6.93 -18.63
CA TYR A 285 -4.48 6.00 -17.89
C TYR A 285 -5.20 6.73 -16.75
N CYS A 286 -6.33 6.17 -16.37
CA CYS A 286 -7.16 6.63 -15.28
C CYS A 286 -7.85 5.42 -14.65
N GLY A 287 -7.75 5.28 -13.35
CA GLY A 287 -8.46 4.24 -12.61
C GLY A 287 -8.70 4.67 -11.18
N LEU A 288 -9.95 4.59 -10.73
CA LEU A 288 -10.31 4.77 -9.33
C LEU A 288 -10.83 3.46 -8.78
N ARG A 289 -10.17 2.96 -7.75
CA ARG A 289 -10.55 1.74 -7.04
C ARG A 289 -10.71 2.01 -5.55
N ALA A 290 -11.36 1.13 -4.85
CA ALA A 290 -11.61 1.28 -3.43
C ALA A 290 -11.42 -0.02 -2.64
N LEU A 291 -11.18 0.15 -1.34
CA LEU A 291 -11.28 -0.89 -0.32
C LEU A 291 -12.44 -0.55 0.60
N SER A 292 -13.28 -1.55 0.87
CA SER A 292 -14.29 -1.44 1.91
C SER A 292 -13.65 -1.31 3.30
N PRO A 293 -14.38 -0.73 4.27
CA PRO A 293 -13.87 -0.54 5.63
C PRO A 293 -13.42 -1.84 6.29
N VAL A 294 -12.48 -1.70 7.22
CA VAL A 294 -12.19 -2.68 8.26
C VAL A 294 -12.40 -2.00 9.61
N SER A 295 -12.48 -2.75 10.69
CA SER A 295 -12.55 -2.15 12.03
C SER A 295 -11.33 -1.25 12.28
N ALA A 296 -11.48 -0.23 13.11
CA ALA A 296 -10.35 0.62 13.51
C ALA A 296 -9.24 -0.20 14.18
N GLU A 297 -9.62 -1.22 14.94
CA GLU A 297 -8.68 -2.15 15.55
C GLU A 297 -7.85 -2.89 14.50
N GLU A 298 -8.49 -3.51 13.51
CA GLU A 298 -7.79 -4.23 12.45
C GLU A 298 -6.92 -3.29 11.60
N GLN A 299 -7.43 -2.10 11.29
CA GLN A 299 -6.70 -1.12 10.49
C GLN A 299 -5.43 -0.62 11.18
N ASN A 300 -5.45 -0.54 12.50
CA ASN A 300 -4.35 -0.01 13.29
C ASN A 300 -3.25 -1.03 13.58
N LYS A 301 -3.49 -2.33 13.37
CA LYS A 301 -2.47 -3.36 13.56
C LYS A 301 -1.33 -3.21 12.56
N GLN A 302 -0.13 -3.60 12.97
CA GLN A 302 1.01 -3.73 12.06
C GLN A 302 0.89 -5.07 11.32
N SER A 303 0.83 -5.05 10.01
CA SER A 303 0.67 -6.27 9.20
C SER A 303 1.69 -6.33 8.07
N TRP A 304 2.31 -7.49 7.92
CA TRP A 304 3.22 -7.83 6.84
C TRP A 304 2.66 -8.99 6.04
N TRP A 305 2.73 -8.89 4.74
CA TRP A 305 2.26 -9.91 3.81
C TRP A 305 3.33 -10.16 2.73
N GLY A 306 3.50 -11.44 2.36
CA GLY A 306 4.38 -11.87 1.28
C GLY A 306 3.66 -12.82 0.35
N GLU A 307 3.81 -12.60 -0.97
CA GLU A 307 3.06 -13.35 -1.99
C GLU A 307 3.47 -14.81 -2.10
N MET A 308 4.78 -15.07 -2.10
CA MET A 308 5.31 -16.41 -2.41
C MET A 308 6.51 -16.71 -1.51
N GLN A 309 6.26 -17.35 -0.39
CA GLN A 309 7.25 -17.64 0.64
C GLN A 309 7.06 -19.05 1.20
N ASN A 310 8.08 -19.61 1.82
CA ASN A 310 8.03 -20.88 2.53
C ASN A 310 8.17 -20.71 4.05
N GLU A 311 8.47 -19.51 4.50
CA GLU A 311 8.69 -19.18 5.91
C GLU A 311 8.31 -17.72 6.17
N ILE A 312 8.04 -17.39 7.43
CA ILE A 312 7.98 -16.03 7.93
C ILE A 312 9.34 -15.73 8.55
N ASP A 313 10.01 -14.73 8.02
CA ASP A 313 11.34 -14.31 8.45
C ASP A 313 11.37 -12.80 8.67
N TYR A 314 11.69 -12.40 9.89
CA TYR A 314 11.87 -11.00 10.23
C TYR A 314 12.93 -10.81 11.32
N TYR A 315 13.53 -9.64 11.30
CA TYR A 315 14.47 -9.22 12.33
C TYR A 315 13.85 -8.10 13.15
N PHE A 316 13.82 -8.32 14.46
CA PHE A 316 13.41 -7.31 15.42
C PHE A 316 14.67 -6.53 15.86
N VAL A 317 14.59 -5.21 15.79
CA VAL A 317 15.65 -4.28 16.20
C VAL A 317 15.11 -3.38 17.30
N TYR A 318 15.86 -3.23 18.38
CA TYR A 318 15.50 -2.38 19.50
C TYR A 318 16.60 -1.35 19.77
N GLY A 319 16.24 -0.17 20.25
CA GLY A 319 17.17 0.88 20.65
C GLY A 319 16.57 1.77 21.73
N GLU A 320 17.34 2.62 22.35
CA GLU A 320 16.85 3.62 23.31
C GLU A 320 16.05 4.71 22.61
N ASP A 321 16.34 4.94 21.32
CA ASP A 321 15.63 5.86 20.44
C ASP A 321 15.58 5.34 18.99
N MET A 322 14.91 6.08 18.10
CA MET A 322 14.77 5.70 16.69
C MET A 322 16.11 5.76 15.92
N ASP A 323 17.06 6.58 16.32
CA ASP A 323 18.38 6.65 15.67
C ASP A 323 19.21 5.40 15.97
N GLU A 324 19.10 4.86 17.17
CA GLU A 324 19.70 3.57 17.53
C GLU A 324 19.04 2.41 16.78
N VAL A 325 17.73 2.42 16.61
CA VAL A 325 17.02 1.43 15.78
C VAL A 325 17.54 1.46 14.33
N ILE A 326 17.71 2.65 13.74
CA ILE A 326 18.30 2.80 12.40
C ILE A 326 19.74 2.33 12.38
N SER A 327 20.51 2.60 13.43
CA SER A 327 21.89 2.13 13.56
C SER A 327 21.95 0.60 13.64
N GLY A 328 21.05 -0.04 14.37
CA GLY A 328 20.88 -1.49 14.44
C GLY A 328 20.54 -2.09 13.07
N TYR A 329 19.60 -1.49 12.34
CA TYR A 329 19.29 -1.89 10.95
C TYR A 329 20.56 -1.82 10.06
N ARG A 330 21.33 -0.74 10.16
CA ARG A 330 22.60 -0.60 9.41
C ARG A 330 23.69 -1.59 9.85
N ALA A 331 23.68 -2.02 11.09
CA ALA A 331 24.55 -3.09 11.55
C ALA A 331 24.14 -4.44 10.95
N LEU A 332 22.85 -4.71 10.81
CA LEU A 332 22.34 -5.91 10.17
C LEU A 332 22.62 -5.95 8.66
N THR A 333 22.36 -4.86 7.95
CA THR A 333 22.38 -4.82 6.47
C THR A 333 23.64 -4.24 5.86
N GLY A 334 24.56 -3.76 6.69
CA GLY A 334 25.77 -3.06 6.27
C GLY A 334 25.53 -1.56 6.06
N LYS A 335 26.63 -0.82 6.06
CA LYS A 335 26.61 0.63 5.87
C LYS A 335 26.66 0.96 4.38
N SER A 336 25.82 1.90 3.96
CA SER A 336 25.90 2.47 2.61
C SER A 336 27.27 3.14 2.40
N GLN A 337 27.85 2.94 1.22
CA GLN A 337 29.06 3.66 0.84
C GLN A 337 28.73 5.13 0.59
N ILE A 338 29.57 6.02 1.09
CA ILE A 338 29.46 7.44 0.79
C ILE A 338 29.95 7.65 -0.65
N MET A 339 29.04 8.12 -1.51
CA MET A 339 29.37 8.48 -2.88
C MET A 339 30.30 9.71 -2.89
N PRO A 340 31.30 9.74 -3.77
CA PRO A 340 32.13 10.94 -3.92
C PRO A 340 31.31 12.13 -4.41
N LYS A 341 31.70 13.34 -4.04
CA LYS A 341 30.94 14.56 -4.35
C LYS A 341 30.61 14.74 -5.83
N TRP A 342 31.49 14.31 -6.72
CA TRP A 342 31.26 14.39 -8.17
C TRP A 342 30.13 13.48 -8.68
N ALA A 343 29.76 12.44 -7.93
CA ALA A 343 28.64 11.57 -8.28
C ALA A 343 27.29 12.13 -7.81
N MET A 344 27.28 13.23 -7.06
CA MET A 344 26.08 13.85 -6.46
C MET A 344 25.53 15.02 -7.28
N GLY A 345 26.14 15.35 -8.39
CA GLY A 345 25.71 16.48 -9.22
C GLY A 345 26.42 16.54 -10.58
N TYR A 346 26.05 17.53 -11.36
CA TYR A 346 26.66 17.84 -12.65
C TYR A 346 28.06 18.40 -12.49
#